data_d8ed6c2caf934ac9ca7dd053aa66d5dd
#
_entry.id   d8ed6c2caf934ac9ca7dd053aa66d5dd
#
_cell.length_a   1.000
_cell.length_b   1.000
_cell.length_c   1.000
_cell.angle_alpha   90.00
_cell.angle_beta   90.00
_cell.angle_gamma   90.00
#
_symmetry.space_group_name_H-M   'P 1'
#
loop_
_entity.id
_entity.type
_entity.pdbx_description
1 polymer ?
#
loop_
_entity_poly.entity_id
_entity_poly.type
_entity_poly.pdbx_seq_one_letter_code
_entity_poly.pdbx_strand_id
1 'polypeptide(L)'
;MMKQNIEEIQKEIISEFSELTDWEEKFQYLIELGEELPKFPDEKRTEEYLVPGCQSRVWVAPKLTEGKLEFDADSDTALTKGLIAILIRVFSGQSPEDIANASLGFIEEVGLAKFLSISRRNGLFSMVQKLKGYAEKV
;
A
#
# COMPACT_ATOMS: atom_id res chain seq x y z
N MET A 1 -5.84 -21.91 0.22
CA MET A 1 -6.91 -21.02 -0.21
C MET A 1 -6.39 -19.97 -1.17
N MET A 2 -7.13 -19.68 -2.18
CA MET A 2 -6.75 -18.66 -3.15
C MET A 2 -6.98 -17.27 -2.54
N LYS A 3 -6.02 -16.37 -2.74
CA LYS A 3 -6.20 -15.00 -2.32
C LYS A 3 -7.30 -14.34 -3.18
N GLN A 4 -8.06 -13.45 -2.58
CA GLN A 4 -9.05 -12.66 -3.30
C GLN A 4 -8.37 -11.81 -4.37
N ASN A 5 -9.09 -11.50 -5.44
CA ASN A 5 -8.55 -10.63 -6.47
C ASN A 5 -8.55 -9.17 -6.03
N ILE A 6 -7.88 -8.33 -6.80
CA ILE A 6 -7.69 -6.92 -6.46
C ILE A 6 -9.02 -6.19 -6.27
N GLU A 7 -10.00 -6.45 -7.13
CA GLU A 7 -11.32 -5.79 -7.01
C GLU A 7 -12.05 -6.18 -5.74
N GLU A 8 -12.03 -7.47 -5.39
CA GLU A 8 -12.69 -7.96 -4.18
C GLU A 8 -12.07 -7.36 -2.92
N ILE A 9 -10.74 -7.27 -2.89
CA ILE A 9 -10.02 -6.68 -1.76
C ILE A 9 -10.37 -5.19 -1.63
N GLN A 10 -10.45 -4.46 -2.74
CA GLN A 10 -10.84 -3.05 -2.70
C GLN A 10 -12.25 -2.87 -2.16
N LYS A 11 -13.18 -3.73 -2.54
CA LYS A 11 -14.54 -3.68 -2.01
C LYS A 11 -14.58 -3.91 -0.50
N GLU A 12 -13.77 -4.83 0.00
CA GLU A 12 -13.66 -5.05 1.44
C GLU A 12 -13.13 -3.82 2.15
N ILE A 13 -12.11 -3.18 1.59
CA ILE A 13 -11.53 -1.97 2.17
C ILE A 13 -12.57 -0.84 2.22
N ILE A 14 -13.29 -0.64 1.13
CA ILE A 14 -14.35 0.37 1.07
C ILE A 14 -15.41 0.09 2.14
N SER A 15 -15.81 -1.15 2.28
CA SER A 15 -16.79 -1.55 3.29
C SER A 15 -16.29 -1.28 4.71
N GLU A 16 -15.03 -1.61 5.00
CA GLU A 16 -14.43 -1.38 6.31
C GLU A 16 -14.38 0.11 6.65
N PHE A 17 -13.97 0.94 5.70
CA PHE A 17 -13.93 2.38 5.91
C PHE A 17 -15.32 2.99 6.07
N SER A 18 -16.33 2.42 5.43
CA SER A 18 -17.70 2.93 5.54
C SER A 18 -18.29 2.77 6.95
N GLU A 19 -17.75 1.87 7.74
CA GLU A 19 -18.17 1.66 9.12
C GLU A 19 -17.52 2.64 10.12
N LEU A 20 -16.53 3.38 9.66
CA LEU A 20 -15.83 4.35 10.50
C LEU A 20 -16.51 5.71 10.34
N THR A 21 -16.72 6.42 11.45
CA THR A 21 -17.56 7.61 11.47
C THR A 21 -16.83 8.89 11.11
N ASP A 22 -15.57 9.03 11.46
CA ASP A 22 -14.80 10.24 11.19
C ASP A 22 -13.37 9.93 10.76
N TRP A 23 -12.62 10.96 10.37
CA TRP A 23 -11.27 10.78 9.87
C TRP A 23 -10.27 10.44 10.96
N GLU A 24 -10.54 10.79 12.19
CA GLU A 24 -9.71 10.38 13.32
C GLU A 24 -9.73 8.85 13.45
N GLU A 25 -10.92 8.23 13.38
CA GLU A 25 -11.06 6.78 13.39
C GLU A 25 -10.40 6.13 12.18
N LYS A 26 -10.54 6.74 11.01
CA LYS A 26 -9.95 6.21 9.78
C LYS A 26 -8.42 6.25 9.84
N PHE A 27 -7.85 7.33 10.36
CA PHE A 27 -6.40 7.42 10.53
C PHE A 27 -5.91 6.40 11.55
N GLN A 28 -6.64 6.22 12.64
CA GLN A 28 -6.28 5.23 13.64
C GLN A 28 -6.29 3.82 13.04
N TYR A 29 -7.28 3.52 12.22
CA TYR A 29 -7.36 2.24 11.52
C TYR A 29 -6.15 2.03 10.60
N LEU A 30 -5.76 3.05 9.84
CA LEU A 30 -4.56 2.98 8.99
C LEU A 30 -3.30 2.72 9.82
N ILE A 31 -3.15 3.42 10.94
CA ILE A 31 -2.01 3.24 11.82
C ILE A 31 -1.95 1.79 12.33
N GLU A 32 -3.08 1.24 12.73
CA GLU A 32 -3.16 -0.15 13.17
C GLU A 32 -2.78 -1.14 12.07
N LEU A 33 -3.20 -0.89 10.83
CA LEU A 33 -2.80 -1.72 9.70
C LEU A 33 -1.28 -1.69 9.50
N GLY A 34 -0.67 -0.52 9.66
CA GLY A 34 0.78 -0.40 9.57
C GLY A 34 1.50 -1.19 10.66
N GLU A 35 0.96 -1.18 11.86
CA GLU A 35 1.55 -1.93 12.98
C GLU A 35 1.52 -3.44 12.76
N GLU A 36 0.59 -3.92 11.96
CA GLU A 36 0.47 -5.34 11.64
C GLU A 36 1.45 -5.82 10.57
N LEU A 37 2.16 -4.91 9.90
CA LEU A 37 3.14 -5.32 8.90
C LEU A 37 4.26 -6.13 9.55
N PRO A 38 4.71 -7.23 8.89
CA PRO A 38 5.86 -7.97 9.38
C PRO A 38 7.11 -7.11 9.47
N LYS A 39 8.05 -7.48 10.30
CA LYS A 39 9.31 -6.75 10.42
C LYS A 39 10.02 -6.70 9.07
N PHE A 40 10.42 -5.50 8.67
CA PHE A 40 11.13 -5.29 7.43
C PHE A 40 12.60 -5.67 7.59
N PRO A 41 13.19 -6.43 6.64
CA PRO A 41 14.61 -6.79 6.72
C PRO A 41 15.50 -5.55 6.71
N ASP A 42 16.38 -5.43 7.69
CA ASP A 42 17.25 -4.26 7.81
C ASP A 42 18.19 -4.11 6.61
N GLU A 43 18.64 -5.22 6.03
CA GLU A 43 19.50 -5.19 4.85
C GLU A 43 18.83 -4.62 3.61
N LYS A 44 17.52 -4.51 3.63
CA LYS A 44 16.73 -3.92 2.52
C LYS A 44 16.39 -2.45 2.76
N ARG A 45 16.85 -1.85 3.86
CA ARG A 45 16.64 -0.42 4.11
C ARG A 45 17.66 0.41 3.34
N THR A 46 17.59 0.35 2.02
CA THR A 46 18.53 0.99 1.10
C THR A 46 17.79 1.87 0.12
N GLU A 47 18.52 2.72 -0.59
CA GLU A 47 17.93 3.60 -1.59
C GLU A 47 17.23 2.84 -2.70
N GLU A 48 17.68 1.64 -3.02
CA GLU A 48 17.04 0.80 -4.04
C GLU A 48 15.56 0.57 -3.75
N TYR A 49 15.21 0.39 -2.48
CA TYR A 49 13.84 0.09 -2.08
C TYR A 49 13.07 1.30 -1.57
N LEU A 50 13.70 2.47 -1.50
CA LEU A 50 13.00 3.69 -1.09
C LEU A 50 12.01 4.14 -2.16
N VAL A 51 10.84 4.57 -1.69
CA VAL A 51 9.84 5.19 -2.56
C VAL A 51 10.21 6.66 -2.73
N PRO A 52 10.48 7.14 -3.94
CA PRO A 52 10.85 8.54 -4.15
C PRO A 52 9.65 9.47 -3.95
N GLY A 53 9.92 10.72 -3.58
CA GLY A 53 8.88 11.74 -3.49
C GLY A 53 8.04 11.71 -2.23
N CYS A 54 8.40 10.91 -1.24
CA CYS A 54 7.73 10.89 0.06
C CYS A 54 8.53 11.74 1.06
N GLN A 55 7.84 12.49 1.92
CA GLN A 55 8.50 13.23 3.01
C GLN A 55 9.07 12.27 4.05
N SER A 56 8.33 11.22 4.36
CA SER A 56 8.79 10.15 5.24
C SER A 56 9.57 9.13 4.42
N ARG A 57 10.44 8.38 5.07
CA ARG A 57 11.11 7.27 4.42
C ARG A 57 10.13 6.10 4.33
N VAL A 58 9.96 5.59 3.14
CA VAL A 58 9.11 4.42 2.87
C VAL A 58 9.91 3.45 2.03
N TRP A 59 10.01 2.20 2.49
CA TRP A 59 10.70 1.13 1.75
C TRP A 59 9.68 0.10 1.31
N VAL A 60 9.82 -0.40 0.09
CA VAL A 60 9.01 -1.50 -0.44
C VAL A 60 9.94 -2.45 -1.17
N ALA A 61 9.95 -3.71 -0.76
CA ALA A 61 10.80 -4.72 -1.39
C ALA A 61 9.92 -5.84 -1.97
N PRO A 62 10.09 -6.17 -3.26
CA PRO A 62 9.32 -7.22 -3.90
C PRO A 62 9.93 -8.59 -3.70
N LYS A 63 9.08 -9.62 -3.74
CA LYS A 63 9.50 -11.01 -3.74
C LYS A 63 8.59 -11.78 -4.68
N LEU A 64 9.16 -12.42 -5.68
CA LEU A 64 8.39 -13.24 -6.61
C LEU A 64 8.30 -14.66 -6.06
N THR A 65 7.09 -15.14 -5.83
CA THR A 65 6.83 -16.48 -5.30
C THR A 65 5.76 -17.15 -6.13
N GLU A 66 6.12 -18.23 -6.82
CA GLU A 66 5.18 -19.00 -7.64
C GLU A 66 4.40 -18.15 -8.65
N GLY A 67 5.09 -17.21 -9.29
CA GLY A 67 4.48 -16.34 -10.31
C GLY A 67 3.69 -15.18 -9.76
N LYS A 68 3.70 -14.98 -8.44
CA LYS A 68 2.98 -13.88 -7.79
C LYS A 68 3.96 -12.99 -7.04
N LEU A 69 3.68 -11.69 -7.02
CA LEU A 69 4.50 -10.75 -6.28
C LEU A 69 3.97 -10.56 -4.88
N GLU A 70 4.88 -10.67 -3.91
CA GLU A 70 4.61 -10.31 -2.53
C GLU A 70 5.51 -9.14 -2.18
N PHE A 71 5.11 -8.33 -1.21
CA PHE A 71 5.85 -7.13 -0.84
C PHE A 71 6.07 -7.06 0.65
N ASP A 72 7.29 -6.72 1.04
CA ASP A 72 7.59 -6.26 2.39
C ASP A 72 7.67 -4.74 2.34
N ALA A 73 7.26 -4.08 3.40
CA ALA A 73 7.30 -2.62 3.46
C ALA A 73 7.47 -2.13 4.88
N ASP A 74 7.95 -0.89 4.98
CA ASP A 74 8.07 -0.20 6.25
C ASP A 74 8.13 1.30 6.00
N SER A 75 7.94 2.08 7.05
CA SER A 75 8.10 3.52 7.03
C SER A 75 8.51 4.00 8.41
N ASP A 76 9.14 5.16 8.47
CA ASP A 76 9.54 5.78 9.73
C ASP A 76 8.41 6.63 10.36
N THR A 77 7.25 6.70 9.72
CA THR A 77 6.09 7.46 10.22
C THR A 77 4.87 6.55 10.28
N ALA A 78 4.15 6.58 11.39
CA ALA A 78 3.03 5.65 11.63
C ALA A 78 1.93 5.74 10.56
N LEU A 79 1.50 6.94 10.20
CA LEU A 79 0.45 7.11 9.20
C LEU A 79 0.90 6.65 7.81
N THR A 80 2.12 7.00 7.42
CA THR A 80 2.67 6.60 6.13
C THR A 80 2.85 5.08 6.06
N LYS A 81 3.25 4.47 7.17
CA LYS A 81 3.33 3.01 7.27
C LYS A 81 1.95 2.38 7.05
N GLY A 82 0.89 3.00 7.59
CA GLY A 82 -0.47 2.55 7.35
C GLY A 82 -0.90 2.68 5.89
N LEU A 83 -0.50 3.75 5.23
CA LEU A 83 -0.82 3.95 3.82
C LEU A 83 -0.17 2.89 2.94
N ILE A 84 1.11 2.59 3.16
CA ILE A 84 1.76 1.52 2.38
C ILE A 84 1.18 0.15 2.74
N ALA A 85 0.78 -0.06 3.99
CA ALA A 85 0.17 -1.32 4.42
C ALA A 85 -1.13 -1.60 3.66
N ILE A 86 -1.98 -0.58 3.46
CA ILE A 86 -3.23 -0.78 2.76
C ILE A 86 -3.01 -1.08 1.28
N LEU A 87 -1.99 -0.47 0.66
CA LEU A 87 -1.63 -0.77 -0.73
C LEU A 87 -1.09 -2.19 -0.86
N ILE A 88 -0.26 -2.62 0.08
CA ILE A 88 0.25 -3.99 0.09
C ILE A 88 -0.88 -5.00 0.26
N ARG A 89 -1.87 -4.70 1.08
CA ARG A 89 -3.05 -5.56 1.22
C ARG A 89 -3.71 -5.81 -0.12
N VAL A 90 -3.76 -4.78 -0.97
CA VAL A 90 -4.36 -4.91 -2.32
C VAL A 90 -3.47 -5.71 -3.26
N PHE A 91 -2.18 -5.41 -3.29
CA PHE A 91 -1.27 -5.92 -4.32
C PHE A 91 -0.51 -7.19 -3.97
N SER A 92 -0.16 -7.40 -2.71
CA SER A 92 0.68 -8.54 -2.34
C SER A 92 -0.05 -9.85 -2.62
N GLY A 93 0.65 -10.80 -3.24
CA GLY A 93 0.07 -12.08 -3.61
C GLY A 93 -0.71 -12.09 -4.91
N GLN A 94 -0.64 -11.01 -5.70
CA GLN A 94 -1.27 -10.92 -7.01
C GLN A 94 -0.25 -11.16 -8.12
N SER A 95 -0.72 -11.49 -9.32
CA SER A 95 0.18 -11.64 -10.46
C SER A 95 0.72 -10.28 -10.91
N PRO A 96 1.93 -10.24 -11.50
CA PRO A 96 2.46 -8.98 -12.03
C PRO A 96 1.52 -8.30 -13.03
N GLU A 97 0.86 -9.08 -13.87
CA GLU A 97 -0.09 -8.55 -14.85
C GLU A 97 -1.26 -7.85 -14.17
N ASP A 98 -1.84 -8.47 -13.16
CA ASP A 98 -2.97 -7.90 -12.42
C ASP A 98 -2.57 -6.61 -11.70
N ILE A 99 -1.37 -6.58 -11.12
CA ILE A 99 -0.86 -5.39 -10.45
C ILE A 99 -0.66 -4.25 -11.46
N ALA A 100 -0.01 -4.53 -12.58
CA ALA A 100 0.27 -3.52 -13.59
C ALA A 100 -1.00 -2.90 -14.17
N ASN A 101 -2.05 -3.70 -14.31
CA ASN A 101 -3.31 -3.26 -14.91
C ASN A 101 -4.35 -2.78 -13.90
N ALA A 102 -4.05 -2.79 -12.61
CA ALA A 102 -5.01 -2.46 -11.58
C ALA A 102 -5.42 -1.00 -11.60
N SER A 103 -6.72 -0.75 -11.38
CA SER A 103 -7.26 0.57 -11.13
C SER A 103 -7.60 0.64 -9.64
N LEU A 104 -7.10 1.66 -8.94
CA LEU A 104 -7.27 1.78 -7.49
C LEU A 104 -8.39 2.76 -7.13
N GLY A 105 -9.60 2.43 -7.55
CA GLY A 105 -10.76 3.26 -7.28
C GLY A 105 -11.07 3.45 -5.80
N PHE A 106 -10.62 2.53 -4.94
CA PHE A 106 -10.90 2.64 -3.52
C PHE A 106 -10.31 3.91 -2.89
N ILE A 107 -9.21 4.42 -3.43
CA ILE A 107 -8.57 5.63 -2.90
C ILE A 107 -9.54 6.81 -2.96
N GLU A 108 -10.26 6.95 -4.08
CA GLU A 108 -11.26 7.99 -4.23
C GLU A 108 -12.52 7.70 -3.42
N GLU A 109 -12.99 6.46 -3.45
CA GLU A 109 -14.24 6.09 -2.78
C GLU A 109 -14.15 6.22 -1.26
N VAL A 110 -13.01 5.90 -0.67
CA VAL A 110 -12.84 6.12 0.77
C VAL A 110 -12.44 7.56 1.10
N GLY A 111 -12.13 8.37 0.09
CA GLY A 111 -11.81 9.78 0.27
C GLY A 111 -10.40 10.08 0.75
N LEU A 112 -9.47 9.14 0.63
CA LEU A 112 -8.10 9.33 1.12
C LEU A 112 -7.43 10.55 0.49
N ALA A 113 -7.59 10.73 -0.82
CA ALA A 113 -6.94 11.84 -1.52
C ALA A 113 -7.40 13.21 -1.04
N LYS A 114 -8.64 13.32 -0.53
CA LYS A 114 -9.18 14.59 -0.04
C LYS A 114 -8.66 14.98 1.34
N PHE A 115 -8.36 13.98 2.17
CA PHE A 115 -8.01 14.22 3.57
C PHE A 115 -6.52 14.20 3.85
N LEU A 116 -5.74 13.72 2.90
CA LEU A 116 -4.28 13.77 3.02
C LEU A 116 -3.78 15.15 2.58
N SER A 117 -2.70 15.62 3.20
CA SER A 117 -2.00 16.81 2.72
C SER A 117 -1.52 16.54 1.28
N ILE A 118 -1.20 17.60 0.55
CA ILE A 118 -0.68 17.47 -0.81
C ILE A 118 0.56 16.57 -0.83
N SER A 119 1.47 16.76 0.12
CA SER A 119 2.69 15.94 0.21
C SER A 119 2.39 14.47 0.42
N ARG A 120 1.46 14.16 1.34
CA ARG A 120 1.10 12.75 1.60
C ARG A 120 0.34 12.13 0.45
N ARG A 121 -0.51 12.89 -0.20
CA ARG A 121 -1.21 12.41 -1.40
C ARG A 121 -0.23 12.08 -2.51
N ASN A 122 0.75 12.96 -2.74
CA ASN A 122 1.79 12.71 -3.75
C ASN A 122 2.63 11.48 -3.37
N GLY A 123 2.94 11.32 -2.07
CA GLY A 123 3.62 10.13 -1.58
C GLY A 123 2.84 8.85 -1.83
N LEU A 124 1.53 8.90 -1.61
CA LEU A 124 0.66 7.74 -1.86
C LEU A 124 0.72 7.32 -3.33
N PHE A 125 0.62 8.27 -4.26
CA PHE A 125 0.73 7.96 -5.68
C PHE A 125 2.11 7.44 -6.06
N SER A 126 3.17 7.97 -5.44
CA SER A 126 4.53 7.45 -5.65
C SER A 126 4.66 6.01 -5.19
N MET A 127 4.01 5.65 -4.07
CA MET A 127 3.98 4.26 -3.60
C MET A 127 3.31 3.35 -4.62
N VAL A 128 2.17 3.78 -5.18
CA VAL A 128 1.47 3.01 -6.22
C VAL A 128 2.36 2.79 -7.43
N GLN A 129 3.05 3.84 -7.88
CA GLN A 129 3.94 3.75 -9.04
C GLN A 129 5.11 2.81 -8.77
N LYS A 130 5.66 2.84 -7.56
CA LYS A 130 6.77 1.96 -7.19
C LYS A 130 6.33 0.49 -7.23
N LEU A 131 5.16 0.19 -6.66
CA LEU A 131 4.62 -1.17 -6.67
C LEU A 131 4.35 -1.66 -8.08
N LYS A 132 3.71 -0.83 -8.90
CA LYS A 132 3.46 -1.17 -10.31
C LYS A 132 4.74 -1.30 -11.11
N GLY A 133 5.73 -0.47 -10.81
CA GLY A 133 7.04 -0.54 -11.46
C GLY A 133 7.72 -1.89 -11.27
N TYR A 134 7.63 -2.46 -10.07
CA TYR A 134 8.15 -3.80 -9.84
C TYR A 134 7.42 -4.84 -10.69
N ALA A 135 6.11 -4.71 -10.83
CA ALA A 135 5.32 -5.64 -11.64
C ALA A 135 5.71 -5.57 -13.13
N GLU A 136 6.00 -4.38 -13.63
CA GLU A 136 6.38 -4.19 -15.02
C GLU A 136 7.75 -4.77 -15.37
N LYS A 137 8.62 -4.94 -14.38
CA LYS A 137 9.98 -5.46 -14.59
C LYS A 137 10.06 -6.98 -14.53
N VAL A 138 9.01 -7.65 -14.20
CA VAL A 138 9.00 -9.12 -14.06
C VAL A 138 8.58 -9.81 -15.34
#